data_d9370a17eab63403b684186239a0401c
#
_entry.id   d9370a17eab63403b684186239a0401c
#
_cell.length_a   1.000
_cell.length_b   1.000
_cell.length_c   1.000
_cell.angle_alpha   90.00
_cell.angle_beta   90.00
_cell.angle_gamma   90.00
#
_symmetry.space_group_name_H-M   'P 1'
#
loop_
_entity.id
_entity.type
_entity.pdbx_description
1 polymer ?
#
loop_
_entity_poly.entity_id
_entity_poly.type
_entity_poly.pdbx_seq_one_letter_code
_entity_poly.pdbx_strand_id
1 'polypeptide(L)'
;MTDPTAVAPGRPAHMPVEPSSAYILVVEDNIQNFVLIARLMAFLGVKQCQWKASGWQVLEFADSMPRVDLILMDIHLPYEDGFEALIRLRAEPRFAETLIVAVTADANEGTFSRAEKSGFDGFIGKPIDPDRFPEQIRAILKGDAVWSMR
;
A
#
# COMPACT_ATOMS: atom_id res chain seq x y z
N MET A 1 -4.80 30.20 4.13
CA MET A 1 -6.17 29.75 3.74
C MET A 1 -6.17 28.23 3.65
N THR A 2 -7.18 27.62 4.22
CA THR A 2 -7.30 26.19 4.18
C THR A 2 -7.85 25.74 2.83
N ASP A 3 -7.18 24.78 2.22
CA ASP A 3 -7.66 24.16 0.98
C ASP A 3 -8.84 23.24 1.30
N PRO A 4 -10.02 23.48 0.72
CA PRO A 4 -11.18 22.62 0.98
C PRO A 4 -11.02 21.20 0.46
N THR A 5 -10.04 20.96 -0.42
CA THR A 5 -9.76 19.61 -0.93
C THR A 5 -8.71 18.88 -0.09
N ALA A 6 -8.24 19.49 0.98
CA ALA A 6 -7.24 18.86 1.83
C ALA A 6 -7.76 17.55 2.40
N VAL A 7 -6.85 16.59 2.55
CA VAL A 7 -7.18 15.28 3.10
C VAL A 7 -7.49 15.40 4.58
N ALA A 8 -7.95 14.29 5.16
CA ALA A 8 -8.28 14.21 6.58
C ALA A 8 -7.11 14.69 7.46
N PRO A 9 -7.43 15.21 8.67
CA PRO A 9 -6.39 15.70 9.58
C PRO A 9 -5.30 14.67 9.81
N GLY A 10 -4.06 15.15 9.87
CA GLY A 10 -2.90 14.33 10.14
C GLY A 10 -2.15 13.86 8.91
N ARG A 11 -2.69 14.09 7.71
CA ARG A 11 -2.00 13.69 6.49
C ARG A 11 -2.04 14.77 5.43
N PRO A 12 -0.92 15.02 4.76
CA PRO A 12 -0.93 15.88 3.59
C PRO A 12 -1.64 15.18 2.41
N ALA A 13 -2.13 15.97 1.47
CA ALA A 13 -2.72 15.43 0.26
C ALA A 13 -1.64 14.70 -0.55
N HIS A 14 -1.97 13.49 -1.02
CA HIS A 14 -1.06 12.73 -1.86
C HIS A 14 -1.01 13.34 -3.26
N MET A 15 0.20 13.65 -3.71
CA MET A 15 0.39 14.14 -5.08
C MET A 15 0.23 13.00 -6.06
N PRO A 16 -0.53 13.21 -7.15
CA PRO A 16 -0.67 12.16 -8.17
C PRO A 16 0.68 11.69 -8.70
N VAL A 17 0.82 10.39 -8.85
CA VAL A 17 2.04 9.76 -9.35
C VAL A 17 1.70 8.89 -10.55
N GLU A 18 2.41 9.11 -11.64
CA GLU A 18 2.27 8.23 -12.80
C GLU A 18 2.86 6.86 -12.51
N PRO A 19 2.23 5.78 -12.97
CA PRO A 19 2.76 4.44 -12.74
C PRO A 19 4.23 4.27 -13.13
N SER A 20 4.64 4.86 -14.25
CA SER A 20 6.02 4.76 -14.73
C SER A 20 7.04 5.43 -13.82
N SER A 21 6.59 6.32 -12.92
CA SER A 21 7.46 7.03 -11.99
C SER A 21 7.32 6.53 -10.56
N ALA A 22 6.41 5.60 -10.31
CA ALA A 22 6.08 5.17 -8.95
C ALA A 22 7.13 4.22 -8.37
N TYR A 23 7.40 4.39 -7.08
CA TYR A 23 8.22 3.47 -6.28
C TYR A 23 7.29 2.73 -5.33
N ILE A 24 7.16 1.42 -5.55
CA ILE A 24 6.18 0.59 -4.84
C ILE A 24 6.89 -0.55 -4.11
N LEU A 25 6.53 -0.74 -2.86
CA LEU A 25 6.96 -1.89 -2.08
C LEU A 25 5.76 -2.79 -1.81
N VAL A 26 5.97 -4.09 -1.94
CA VAL A 26 4.96 -5.10 -1.65
C VAL A 26 5.45 -5.94 -0.47
N VAL A 27 4.72 -5.91 0.63
CA VAL A 27 5.03 -6.69 1.83
C VAL A 27 4.11 -7.89 1.85
N GLU A 28 4.65 -9.04 1.52
CA GLU A 28 3.89 -10.27 1.28
C GLU A 28 4.78 -11.47 1.60
N ASP A 29 4.25 -12.45 2.31
CA ASP A 29 5.00 -13.66 2.64
C ASP A 29 4.92 -14.73 1.56
N ASN A 30 3.93 -14.65 0.67
CA ASN A 30 3.72 -15.63 -0.39
C ASN A 30 4.28 -15.13 -1.70
N ILE A 31 5.32 -15.81 -2.19
CA ILE A 31 6.00 -15.39 -3.42
C ILE A 31 5.07 -15.44 -4.65
N GLN A 32 4.15 -16.38 -4.70
CA GLN A 32 3.22 -16.49 -5.83
C GLN A 32 2.29 -15.29 -5.89
N ASN A 33 1.83 -14.80 -4.74
CA ASN A 33 1.03 -13.58 -4.68
C ASN A 33 1.83 -12.37 -5.15
N PHE A 34 3.09 -12.29 -4.73
CA PHE A 34 3.96 -11.21 -5.20
C PHE A 34 4.15 -11.28 -6.71
N VAL A 35 4.41 -12.48 -7.26
CA VAL A 35 4.62 -12.62 -8.72
C VAL A 35 3.41 -12.12 -9.48
N LEU A 36 2.20 -12.46 -9.04
CA LEU A 36 0.98 -11.95 -9.67
C LEU A 36 0.91 -10.43 -9.61
N ILE A 37 1.13 -9.87 -8.42
CA ILE A 37 1.11 -8.42 -8.25
C ILE A 37 2.16 -7.76 -9.14
N ALA A 38 3.37 -8.29 -9.18
CA ALA A 38 4.45 -7.73 -9.98
C ALA A 38 4.12 -7.74 -11.48
N ARG A 39 3.47 -8.79 -11.97
CA ARG A 39 3.05 -8.86 -13.38
C ARG A 39 2.00 -7.80 -13.68
N LEU A 40 1.03 -7.62 -12.79
CA LEU A 40 0.00 -6.62 -12.97
C LEU A 40 0.58 -5.20 -12.90
N MET A 41 1.54 -4.98 -12.02
CA MET A 41 2.25 -3.70 -11.95
C MET A 41 3.03 -3.41 -13.23
N ALA A 42 3.72 -4.43 -13.76
CA ALA A 42 4.45 -4.28 -15.02
C ALA A 42 3.50 -3.94 -16.17
N PHE A 43 2.34 -4.59 -16.22
CA PHE A 43 1.31 -4.28 -17.20
C PHE A 43 0.84 -2.83 -17.11
N LEU A 44 0.74 -2.32 -15.89
CA LEU A 44 0.34 -0.93 -15.64
C LEU A 44 1.45 0.07 -16.02
N GLY A 45 2.67 -0.39 -16.18
CA GLY A 45 3.81 0.46 -16.50
C GLY A 45 4.73 0.78 -15.33
N VAL A 46 4.48 0.19 -14.17
CA VAL A 46 5.33 0.41 -12.99
C VAL A 46 6.68 -0.26 -13.19
N LYS A 47 7.75 0.51 -13.02
CA LYS A 47 9.13 0.04 -13.21
C LYS A 47 9.84 -0.31 -11.91
N GLN A 48 9.40 0.26 -10.81
CA GLN A 48 10.03 0.10 -9.49
C GLN A 48 9.05 -0.56 -8.53
N CYS A 49 9.02 -1.88 -8.53
CA CYS A 49 8.19 -2.68 -7.64
C CYS A 49 9.07 -3.71 -6.96
N GLN A 50 9.26 -3.58 -5.66
CA GLN A 50 10.15 -4.44 -4.88
C GLN A 50 9.36 -5.24 -3.87
N TRP A 51 9.82 -6.46 -3.61
CA TRP A 51 9.21 -7.38 -2.66
C TRP A 51 9.98 -7.39 -1.35
N LYS A 52 9.24 -7.34 -0.25
CA LYS A 52 9.78 -7.53 1.10
C LYS A 52 8.89 -8.50 1.86
N ALA A 53 9.49 -9.35 2.68
CA ALA A 53 8.75 -10.35 3.44
C ALA A 53 8.18 -9.80 4.75
N SER A 54 8.65 -8.64 5.21
CA SER A 54 8.21 -8.05 6.47
C SER A 54 8.34 -6.52 6.45
N GLY A 55 7.64 -5.87 7.38
CA GLY A 55 7.77 -4.42 7.55
C GLY A 55 9.14 -4.00 8.03
N TRP A 56 9.84 -4.85 8.77
CA TRP A 56 11.22 -4.59 9.20
C TRP A 56 12.15 -4.43 8.00
N GLN A 57 11.98 -5.30 6.98
CA GLN A 57 12.77 -5.21 5.76
C GLN A 57 12.47 -3.91 5.00
N VAL A 58 11.23 -3.42 5.08
CA VAL A 58 10.89 -2.13 4.46
C VAL A 58 11.72 -1.01 5.09
N LEU A 59 11.82 -0.98 6.42
CA LEU A 59 12.61 0.04 7.11
C LEU A 59 14.08 0.00 6.68
N GLU A 60 14.66 -1.18 6.55
CA GLU A 60 16.04 -1.35 6.15
C GLU A 60 16.27 -0.97 4.68
N PHE A 61 15.32 -1.34 3.82
CA PHE A 61 15.46 -1.18 2.38
C PHE A 61 15.17 0.25 1.92
N ALA A 62 14.32 0.98 2.64
CA ALA A 62 13.80 2.26 2.17
C ALA A 62 14.90 3.29 1.91
N ASP A 63 16.05 3.18 2.58
CA ASP A 63 17.17 4.09 2.38
C ASP A 63 17.79 3.95 0.99
N SER A 64 17.57 2.83 0.30
CA SER A 64 18.08 2.61 -1.05
C SER A 64 17.17 3.17 -2.15
N MET A 65 16.00 3.71 -1.77
CA MET A 65 15.05 4.29 -2.71
C MET A 65 14.96 5.79 -2.49
N PRO A 66 14.83 6.60 -3.56
CA PRO A 66 14.69 8.05 -3.40
C PRO A 66 13.42 8.44 -2.65
N ARG A 67 12.38 7.64 -2.77
CA ARG A 67 11.12 7.79 -2.03
C ARG A 67 10.35 6.48 -2.14
N VAL A 68 9.30 6.34 -1.34
CA VAL A 68 8.34 5.23 -1.47
C VAL A 68 6.95 5.85 -1.61
N ASP A 69 6.32 5.62 -2.75
CA ASP A 69 5.01 6.20 -3.04
C ASP A 69 3.87 5.35 -2.48
N LEU A 70 4.03 4.03 -2.52
CA LEU A 70 2.97 3.10 -2.11
C LEU A 70 3.59 1.84 -1.51
N ILE A 71 3.02 1.42 -0.39
CA ILE A 71 3.30 0.12 0.21
C ILE A 71 2.01 -0.69 0.19
N LEU A 72 2.04 -1.84 -0.48
CA LEU A 72 0.96 -2.83 -0.41
C LEU A 72 1.34 -3.83 0.66
N MET A 73 0.53 -3.96 1.68
CA MET A 73 0.90 -4.74 2.87
C MET A 73 -0.16 -5.76 3.23
N ASP A 74 0.24 -7.04 3.30
CA ASP A 74 -0.61 -8.05 3.88
C ASP A 74 -0.72 -7.82 5.39
N ILE A 75 -1.91 -7.96 5.92
CA ILE A 75 -2.16 -7.82 7.35
C ILE A 75 -1.62 -9.04 8.11
N HIS A 76 -1.77 -10.22 7.53
CA HIS A 76 -1.32 -11.47 8.16
C HIS A 76 0.05 -11.88 7.65
N LEU A 77 1.08 -11.39 8.31
CA LEU A 77 2.46 -11.77 8.04
C LEU A 77 2.91 -12.78 9.09
N PRO A 78 3.80 -13.76 8.73
CA PRO A 78 4.13 -14.84 9.65
C PRO A 78 4.89 -14.39 10.90
N TYR A 79 5.62 -13.29 10.83
CA TYR A 79 6.48 -12.85 11.93
C TYR A 79 6.06 -11.52 12.54
N GLU A 80 4.99 -10.93 12.04
CA GLU A 80 4.47 -9.68 12.59
C GLU A 80 3.03 -9.45 12.13
N ASP A 81 2.32 -8.69 12.94
CA ASP A 81 0.98 -8.22 12.63
C ASP A 81 1.11 -7.00 11.71
N GLY A 82 0.37 -6.97 10.60
CA GLY A 82 0.37 -5.83 9.70
C GLY A 82 -0.06 -4.52 10.33
N PHE A 83 -0.92 -4.57 11.35
CA PHE A 83 -1.31 -3.37 12.09
C PHE A 83 -0.15 -2.82 12.92
N GLU A 84 0.64 -3.68 13.53
CA GLU A 84 1.84 -3.25 14.25
C GLU A 84 2.90 -2.70 13.29
N ALA A 85 3.06 -3.34 12.13
CA ALA A 85 3.95 -2.86 11.10
C ALA A 85 3.54 -1.47 10.61
N LEU A 86 2.24 -1.23 10.45
CA LEU A 86 1.71 0.08 10.05
C LEU A 86 2.11 1.16 11.06
N ILE A 87 1.93 0.90 12.35
CA ILE A 87 2.28 1.85 13.41
C ILE A 87 3.77 2.20 13.31
N ARG A 88 4.62 1.19 13.13
CA ARG A 88 6.06 1.37 13.04
C ARG A 88 6.46 2.19 11.81
N LEU A 89 5.84 1.92 10.67
CA LEU A 89 6.11 2.65 9.44
C LEU A 89 5.63 4.10 9.54
N ARG A 90 4.47 4.32 10.13
CA ARG A 90 3.95 5.69 10.30
C ARG A 90 4.78 6.53 11.27
N ALA A 91 5.52 5.89 12.17
CA ALA A 91 6.42 6.61 13.06
C ALA A 91 7.68 7.16 12.37
N GLU A 92 7.98 6.68 11.15
CA GLU A 92 9.14 7.12 10.39
C GLU A 92 8.79 8.34 9.53
N PRO A 93 9.46 9.49 9.69
CA PRO A 93 9.15 10.69 8.90
C PRO A 93 9.25 10.49 7.39
N ARG A 94 10.14 9.61 6.93
CA ARG A 94 10.31 9.34 5.49
C ARG A 94 9.10 8.69 4.84
N PHE A 95 8.20 8.12 5.64
CA PHE A 95 6.94 7.55 5.14
C PHE A 95 5.73 8.44 5.39
N ALA A 96 5.93 9.71 5.76
CA ALA A 96 4.82 10.61 6.08
C ALA A 96 3.83 10.76 4.94
N GLU A 97 4.30 10.75 3.70
CA GLU A 97 3.46 10.90 2.51
C GLU A 97 3.24 9.59 1.76
N THR A 98 3.80 8.49 2.26
CA THR A 98 3.65 7.18 1.63
C THR A 98 2.24 6.65 1.86
N LEU A 99 1.58 6.21 0.80
CA LEU A 99 0.31 5.51 0.93
C LEU A 99 0.58 4.08 1.36
N ILE A 100 -0.18 3.60 2.33
CA ILE A 100 -0.06 2.22 2.82
C ILE A 100 -1.44 1.58 2.70
N VAL A 101 -1.54 0.58 1.85
CA VAL A 101 -2.80 -0.08 1.50
C VAL A 101 -2.72 -1.54 1.93
N ALA A 102 -3.74 -1.99 2.66
CA ALA A 102 -3.83 -3.39 3.06
C ALA A 102 -4.26 -4.25 1.88
N VAL A 103 -3.59 -5.39 1.69
CA VAL A 103 -3.96 -6.38 0.68
C VAL A 103 -3.99 -7.73 1.39
N THR A 104 -5.17 -8.22 1.70
CA THR A 104 -5.29 -9.36 2.61
C THR A 104 -6.40 -10.33 2.23
N ALA A 105 -6.17 -11.62 2.52
CA ALA A 105 -7.19 -12.66 2.39
C ALA A 105 -8.24 -12.57 3.51
N ASP A 106 -7.93 -11.89 4.61
CA ASP A 106 -8.86 -11.70 5.71
C ASP A 106 -9.76 -10.49 5.44
N ALA A 107 -10.52 -10.58 4.35
CA ALA A 107 -11.34 -9.48 3.83
C ALA A 107 -12.77 -9.56 4.38
N ASN A 108 -12.91 -9.37 5.68
CA ASN A 108 -14.20 -9.32 6.37
C ASN A 108 -14.45 -7.93 6.96
N GLU A 109 -15.68 -7.69 7.39
CA GLU A 109 -16.08 -6.38 7.91
C GLU A 109 -15.28 -5.94 9.13
N GLY A 110 -14.93 -6.87 10.01
CA GLY A 110 -14.15 -6.55 11.20
C GLY A 110 -12.75 -6.07 10.86
N THR A 111 -12.07 -6.79 10.00
CA THR A 111 -10.72 -6.43 9.55
C THR A 111 -10.75 -5.15 8.73
N PHE A 112 -11.74 -5.00 7.86
CA PHE A 112 -11.92 -3.79 7.06
C PHE A 112 -12.10 -2.55 7.97
N SER A 113 -12.99 -2.63 8.93
CA SER A 113 -13.25 -1.54 9.87
C SER A 113 -12.01 -1.21 10.71
N ARG A 114 -11.28 -2.23 11.16
CA ARG A 114 -10.04 -2.03 11.92
C ARG A 114 -8.98 -1.35 11.07
N ALA A 115 -8.89 -1.72 9.79
CA ALA A 115 -7.93 -1.09 8.86
C ALA A 115 -8.23 0.40 8.67
N GLU A 116 -9.51 0.76 8.52
CA GLU A 116 -9.91 2.16 8.43
C GLU A 116 -9.49 2.95 9.67
N LYS A 117 -9.75 2.39 10.84
CA LYS A 117 -9.47 3.06 12.12
C LYS A 117 -7.97 3.12 12.44
N SER A 118 -7.21 2.19 11.92
CA SER A 118 -5.77 2.08 12.21
C SER A 118 -4.90 3.01 11.36
N GLY A 119 -5.43 3.58 10.29
CA GLY A 119 -4.69 4.51 9.47
C GLY A 119 -4.15 3.95 8.16
N PHE A 120 -4.64 2.81 7.70
CA PHE A 120 -4.41 2.39 6.33
C PHE A 120 -5.09 3.38 5.38
N ASP A 121 -4.49 3.57 4.22
CA ASP A 121 -5.02 4.49 3.20
C ASP A 121 -5.95 3.80 2.21
N GLY A 122 -6.05 2.49 2.28
CA GLY A 122 -6.93 1.72 1.44
C GLY A 122 -6.91 0.26 1.82
N PHE A 123 -7.74 -0.52 1.14
CA PHE A 123 -7.93 -1.94 1.44
C PHE A 123 -8.33 -2.67 0.17
N ILE A 124 -7.63 -3.76 -0.13
CA ILE A 124 -7.96 -4.63 -1.25
C ILE A 124 -8.01 -6.06 -0.75
N GLY A 125 -9.17 -6.71 -0.88
CA GLY A 125 -9.33 -8.11 -0.50
C GLY A 125 -8.72 -9.05 -1.53
N LYS A 126 -8.11 -10.13 -1.04
CA LYS A 126 -7.68 -11.23 -1.89
C LYS A 126 -8.84 -12.21 -2.07
N PRO A 127 -8.87 -12.98 -3.15
CA PRO A 127 -7.85 -13.09 -4.20
C PRO A 127 -7.82 -11.85 -5.07
N ILE A 128 -6.63 -11.53 -5.58
CA ILE A 128 -6.44 -10.41 -6.49
C ILE A 128 -7.21 -10.65 -7.78
N ASP A 129 -8.03 -9.70 -8.18
CA ASP A 129 -8.73 -9.72 -9.45
C ASP A 129 -7.85 -9.08 -10.52
N PRO A 130 -7.31 -9.85 -11.48
CA PRO A 130 -6.41 -9.31 -12.48
C PRO A 130 -7.02 -8.21 -13.36
N ASP A 131 -8.34 -8.20 -13.51
CA ASP A 131 -9.02 -7.20 -14.32
C ASP A 131 -9.21 -5.88 -13.58
N ARG A 132 -9.38 -5.94 -12.28
CA ARG A 132 -9.66 -4.76 -11.45
C ARG A 132 -8.41 -4.16 -10.81
N PHE A 133 -7.45 -4.99 -10.46
CA PHE A 133 -6.31 -4.56 -9.65
C PHE A 133 -5.50 -3.43 -10.31
N PRO A 134 -5.18 -3.49 -11.61
CA PRO A 134 -4.43 -2.39 -12.24
C PRO A 134 -5.15 -1.05 -12.13
N GLU A 135 -6.46 -1.02 -12.32
CA GLU A 135 -7.23 0.21 -12.20
C GLU A 135 -7.30 0.70 -10.76
N GLN A 136 -7.37 -0.22 -9.79
CA GLN A 136 -7.34 0.14 -8.38
C GLN A 136 -6.00 0.80 -8.02
N ILE A 137 -4.89 0.25 -8.49
CA ILE A 137 -3.56 0.82 -8.24
C ILE A 137 -3.43 2.18 -8.92
N ARG A 138 -3.90 2.30 -10.16
CA ARG A 138 -3.87 3.59 -10.86
C ARG A 138 -4.64 4.65 -10.07
N ALA A 139 -5.82 4.31 -9.56
CA ALA A 139 -6.64 5.22 -8.76
C ALA A 139 -5.91 5.63 -7.48
N ILE A 140 -5.30 4.69 -6.78
CA ILE A 140 -4.54 4.98 -5.56
C ILE A 140 -3.39 5.94 -5.86
N LEU A 141 -2.65 5.71 -6.92
CA LEU A 141 -1.53 6.57 -7.30
C LEU A 141 -1.97 7.98 -7.70
N LYS A 142 -3.21 8.14 -8.14
CA LYS A 142 -3.78 9.47 -8.40
C LYS A 142 -4.24 10.18 -7.13
N GLY A 143 -4.31 9.48 -6.01
CA GLY A 143 -4.77 10.03 -4.75
C GLY A 143 -6.19 9.64 -4.37
N ASP A 144 -6.83 8.78 -5.15
CA ASP A 144 -8.17 8.30 -4.84
C ASP A 144 -8.10 7.20 -3.76
N ALA A 145 -9.08 7.18 -2.89
CA ALA A 145 -9.19 6.11 -1.90
C ALA A 145 -9.82 4.87 -2.53
N VAL A 146 -9.23 3.71 -2.26
CA VAL A 146 -9.77 2.42 -2.71
C VAL A 146 -9.97 1.53 -1.48
N TRP A 147 -11.22 1.19 -1.21
CA TRP A 147 -11.63 0.34 -0.09
C TRP A 147 -12.53 -0.75 -0.64
N SER A 148 -11.96 -1.90 -0.91
CA SER A 148 -12.66 -2.99 -1.58
C SER A 148 -12.38 -4.32 -0.89
N MET A 149 -13.44 -5.02 -0.46
CA MET A 149 -13.28 -6.36 0.09
C MET A 149 -13.18 -7.43 -1.00
N ARG A 150 -13.22 -7.01 -2.28
CA ARG A 150 -13.09 -7.93 -3.41
C ARG A 150 -12.23 -7.32 -4.52
#